data_80b9c601ae0dff8e23671cbf50fe500e
#
_entry.id   80b9c601ae0dff8e23671cbf50fe500e
#
_cell.length_a   1.000
_cell.length_b   1.000
_cell.length_c   1.000
_cell.angle_alpha   90.00
_cell.angle_beta   90.00
_cell.angle_gamma   90.00
#
_symmetry.space_group_name_H-M   'P 1'
#
loop_
_entity.id
_entity.type
_entity.pdbx_description
1 polymer ?
#
loop_
_entity_poly.entity_id
_entity_poly.type
_entity_poly.pdbx_seq_one_letter_code
_entity_poly.pdbx_strand_id
1 'polypeptide(L)' 'MEDIFVYYADLGSVKATCTHNEDGSYSIFLNSRLCWEQQVTEYMHELQHILADDFTRKHEDVNRLEYYAHRLIG' A
#
# COMPACT_ATOMS: atom_id res chain seq x y z
N MET A 1 13.01 4.68 0.15
CA MET A 1 11.73 3.95 0.17
C MET A 1 11.84 2.79 1.16
N GLU A 2 10.81 2.57 1.94
CA GLU A 2 10.79 1.44 2.87
C GLU A 2 10.74 0.11 2.14
N ASP A 3 11.16 -0.95 2.82
CA ASP A 3 11.08 -2.29 2.25
C ASP A 3 9.63 -2.73 2.12
N ILE A 4 9.35 -3.44 1.03
CA ILE A 4 8.02 -3.94 0.75
C ILE A 4 8.13 -5.44 0.56
N PHE A 5 7.37 -6.18 1.35
CA PHE A 5 7.34 -7.65 1.29
C PHE A 5 5.98 -8.09 0.73
N VAL A 6 6.01 -9.06 -0.16
CA VAL A 6 4.80 -9.58 -0.80
C VAL A 6 4.59 -11.02 -0.39
N TYR A 7 3.39 -11.33 0.04
CA TYR A 7 3.00 -12.65 0.47
C TYR A 7 1.74 -13.11 -0.26
N TYR A 8 1.62 -14.39 -0.47
CA TYR A 8 0.45 -15.00 -1.07
C TYR A 8 -0.26 -15.84 -0.02
N ALA A 9 -1.55 -15.63 0.14
CA ALA A 9 -2.33 -16.33 1.13
C ALA A 9 -3.78 -16.46 0.67
N ASP A 10 -4.49 -17.41 1.22
CA ASP A 10 -5.92 -17.54 0.98
C ASP A 10 -6.63 -16.50 1.84
N LEU A 11 -7.11 -15.46 1.19
CA LEU A 11 -7.77 -14.34 1.86
C LEU A 11 -9.30 -14.40 1.76
N GLY A 12 -9.83 -15.55 1.35
CA GLY A 12 -11.27 -15.68 1.19
C GLY A 12 -11.81 -14.74 0.12
N SER A 13 -12.70 -13.84 0.49
CA SER A 13 -13.30 -12.90 -0.44
C SER A 13 -12.50 -11.61 -0.61
N VAL A 14 -11.44 -11.45 0.16
CA VAL A 14 -10.58 -10.26 0.08
C VAL A 14 -9.55 -10.46 -1.03
N LYS A 15 -9.42 -9.50 -1.92
CA LYS A 15 -8.49 -9.61 -3.04
C LYS A 15 -7.06 -9.39 -2.61
N ALA A 16 -6.81 -8.37 -1.80
CA ALA A 16 -5.49 -8.03 -1.31
C ALA A 16 -5.63 -7.16 -0.08
N THR A 17 -4.57 -7.10 0.70
CA THR A 17 -4.51 -6.19 1.84
C THR A 17 -3.07 -5.78 2.06
N CYS A 18 -2.86 -4.74 2.84
CA CYS A 18 -1.54 -4.22 3.11
C CYS A 18 -1.45 -3.81 4.58
N THR A 19 -0.31 -4.06 5.19
CA THR A 19 -0.06 -3.60 6.55
C THR A 19 1.22 -2.77 6.58
N HIS A 20 1.24 -1.76 7.44
CA HIS A 20 2.43 -0.97 7.73
C HIS A 20 3.05 -1.51 9.02
N ASN A 21 4.26 -2.03 8.92
CA ASN A 21 4.91 -2.70 10.04
C ASN A 21 5.62 -1.70 10.94
N GLU A 22 5.91 -2.11 12.18
CA GLU A 22 6.54 -1.23 13.17
C GLU A 22 7.93 -0.76 12.77
N ASP A 23 8.63 -1.58 11.99
CA ASP A 23 9.98 -1.23 11.55
C ASP A 23 10.01 -0.30 10.33
N GLY A 24 8.85 0.15 9.88
CA GLY A 24 8.74 1.02 8.73
C GLY A 24 8.53 0.30 7.40
N SER A 25 8.59 -1.02 7.40
CA SER A 25 8.35 -1.78 6.18
C SER A 25 6.84 -1.96 5.95
N TYR A 26 6.50 -2.48 4.78
CA TYR A 26 5.13 -2.79 4.41
C TYR A 26 5.01 -4.24 4.01
N SER A 27 3.88 -4.84 4.32
CA SER A 27 3.57 -6.20 3.88
C SER A 27 2.32 -6.15 3.02
N ILE A 28 2.43 -6.67 1.80
CA ILE A 28 1.29 -6.78 0.88
C ILE A 28 0.90 -8.24 0.85
N PHE A 29 -0.37 -8.52 1.11
CA PHE A 29 -0.91 -9.87 1.04
C PHE A 29 -1.82 -9.95 -0.18
N LEU A 30 -1.51 -10.85 -1.09
CA LEU A 30 -2.31 -11.08 -2.29
C LEU A 30 -3.05 -12.40 -2.14
N ASN A 31 -4.31 -12.41 -2.56
CA ASN A 31 -5.10 -13.61 -2.46
C ASN A 31 -4.60 -14.64 -3.48
N SER A 32 -4.16 -15.79 -2.97
CA SER A 32 -3.62 -16.87 -3.81
C SER A 32 -4.66 -17.49 -4.74
N ARG A 33 -5.94 -17.23 -4.48
CA ARG A 33 -7.02 -17.74 -5.32
C ARG A 33 -7.21 -16.94 -6.61
N LEU A 34 -6.62 -15.75 -6.68
CA LEU A 34 -6.73 -14.92 -7.88
C LEU A 34 -5.80 -15.43 -8.97
N CYS A 35 -6.16 -15.21 -10.22
CA CYS A 35 -5.26 -15.52 -11.32
C CYS A 35 -4.11 -14.52 -11.33
N TRP A 36 -3.06 -14.84 -12.08
CA TRP A 36 -1.86 -14.01 -12.14
C TRP A 36 -2.16 -12.56 -12.50
N GLU A 37 -2.98 -12.36 -13.50
CA GLU A 37 -3.31 -10.99 -13.96
C GLU A 37 -3.99 -10.19 -12.87
N GLN A 38 -4.90 -10.81 -12.14
CA GLN A 38 -5.59 -10.14 -11.03
C GLN A 38 -4.63 -9.85 -9.89
N GLN A 39 -3.73 -10.79 -9.59
CA GLN A 39 -2.73 -10.57 -8.55
C GLN A 39 -1.83 -9.37 -8.88
N VAL A 40 -1.40 -9.25 -10.13
CA VAL A 40 -0.59 -8.11 -10.56
C VAL A 40 -1.38 -6.80 -10.41
N THR A 41 -2.63 -6.80 -10.82
CA THR A 41 -3.48 -5.62 -10.70
C THR A 41 -3.63 -5.19 -9.25
N GLU A 42 -3.90 -6.14 -8.36
CA GLU A 42 -4.06 -5.84 -6.95
C GLU A 42 -2.76 -5.40 -6.30
N TYR A 43 -1.64 -5.99 -6.72
CA TYR A 43 -0.34 -5.56 -6.24
C TYR A 43 -0.07 -4.09 -6.59
N MET A 44 -0.31 -3.71 -7.84
CA MET A 44 -0.10 -2.33 -8.28
C MET A 44 -1.01 -1.36 -7.51
N HIS A 45 -2.23 -1.78 -7.25
CA HIS A 45 -3.18 -0.98 -6.49
C HIS A 45 -2.67 -0.73 -5.06
N GLU A 46 -2.23 -1.79 -4.38
CA GLU A 46 -1.70 -1.67 -3.03
C GLU A 46 -0.41 -0.84 -3.01
N LEU A 47 0.41 -1.00 -4.02
CA LEU A 47 1.65 -0.23 -4.13
C LEU A 47 1.37 1.26 -4.23
N GLN A 48 0.34 1.65 -4.98
CA GLN A 48 -0.05 3.05 -5.07
C GLN A 48 -0.46 3.61 -3.71
N HIS A 49 -1.18 2.81 -2.92
CA HIS A 49 -1.56 3.23 -1.57
C HIS A 49 -0.34 3.41 -0.68
N ILE A 50 0.61 2.50 -0.77
CA ILE A 50 1.85 2.57 0.00
C ILE A 50 2.64 3.82 -0.35
N LEU A 51 2.80 4.11 -1.63
CA LEU A 51 3.56 5.28 -2.08
C LEU A 51 2.91 6.57 -1.61
N ALA A 52 1.59 6.64 -1.65
CA ALA A 52 0.87 7.82 -1.19
C ALA A 52 1.04 8.00 0.33
N ASP A 53 0.94 6.90 1.09
CA ASP A 53 1.12 6.95 2.53
C ASP A 53 2.55 7.36 2.90
N ASP A 54 3.54 6.77 2.25
CA ASP A 54 4.94 7.09 2.50
C ASP A 54 5.24 8.55 2.20
N PHE A 55 4.73 9.04 1.09
CA PHE A 55 4.90 10.44 0.72
C PHE A 55 4.29 11.36 1.78
N THR A 56 3.10 11.04 2.23
CA THR A 56 2.41 11.83 3.25
C THR A 56 3.20 11.84 4.56
N ARG A 57 3.75 10.69 4.96
CA ARG A 57 4.53 10.59 6.18
C ARG A 57 5.82 11.39 6.14
N LYS A 58 6.46 11.45 4.99
CA LYS A 58 7.70 12.19 4.83
C LYS A 58 7.52 13.70 4.94
N HIS A 59 6.29 14.16 4.81
CA HIS A 59 5.97 15.58 4.86
C HIS A 59 5.06 15.86 6.06
N GLU A 60 5.51 15.47 7.26
CA GLU A 60 4.71 15.53 8.46
C GLU A 60 4.49 16.91 9.06
N ASP A 61 5.12 17.93 8.55
CA ASP A 61 4.77 19.28 8.97
C ASP A 61 3.27 19.46 8.77
N VAL A 62 2.58 19.89 9.82
CA VAL A 62 1.11 19.89 9.82
C VAL A 62 0.54 20.63 8.62
N ASN A 63 1.06 21.79 8.34
CA ASN A 63 0.55 22.57 7.22
C ASN A 63 0.87 21.93 5.90
N ARG A 64 2.07 21.36 5.80
CA ARG A 64 2.47 20.67 4.60
C ARG A 64 1.72 19.38 4.39
N LEU A 65 1.49 18.66 5.47
CA LEU A 65 0.74 17.41 5.41
C LEU A 65 -0.64 17.65 4.82
N GLU A 66 -1.31 18.66 5.30
CA GLU A 66 -2.63 19.04 4.80
C GLU A 66 -2.57 19.42 3.33
N TYR A 67 -1.59 20.21 2.96
CA TYR A 67 -1.41 20.65 1.60
C TYR A 67 -1.16 19.48 0.64
N TYR A 68 -0.24 18.61 1.00
CA TYR A 68 0.10 17.48 0.15
C TYR A 68 -1.01 16.43 0.06
N ALA A 69 -1.68 16.19 1.16
CA ALA A 69 -2.82 15.30 1.14
C ALA A 69 -3.90 15.80 0.17
N HIS A 70 -4.12 17.09 0.16
CA HIS A 70 -5.07 17.70 -0.75
C HIS A 70 -4.68 17.50 -2.20
N ARG A 71 -3.39 17.65 -2.49
CA ARG A 71 -2.88 17.49 -3.86
C ARG A 71 -2.90 16.05 -4.33
N LEU A 72 -2.64 15.12 -3.43
CA LEU A 72 -2.62 13.71 -3.78
C LEU A 72 -4.03 13.17 -4.04
N ILE A 73 -5.01 13.70 -3.34
CA ILE A 73 -6.39 13.26 -3.47
C ILE A 73 -7.12 14.03 -4.57
N GLY A 74 -6.81 15.29 -4.71
CA GLY A 74 -7.48 16.18 -5.65
C GLY A 74 -6.95 16.06 -7.09
#